data_5661d822dddf0f5419ce2ae2b3cb220f
#
_entry.id   5661d822dddf0f5419ce2ae2b3cb220f
#
_cell.length_a   1.000
_cell.length_b   1.000
_cell.length_c   1.000
_cell.angle_alpha   90.00
_cell.angle_beta   90.00
_cell.angle_gamma   90.00
#
_symmetry.space_group_name_H-M   'P 1'
#
loop_
_entity.id
_entity.type
_entity.pdbx_description
1 polymer ?
#
loop_
_entity_poly.entity_id
_entity_poly.type
_entity_poly.pdbx_seq_one_letter_code
_entity_poly.pdbx_strand_id
1 'polypeptide(L)'
;MELRRFEPGTADARAITRVNALAFREAYDDLLPDEVLAGFGADPSDEQLREYADRLASDREGIFLATVEGRVRGYGYVRWGEGTKAFVGPDEAGLKELYVEPDCWGEGIGTALLERCLETLPEEIERLRLEMLAGNEVGRRFYEARGFDRTGRSEFEIAGEAYPTAIYALETATQR
;
A
#
# COMPACT_ATOMS: atom_id res chain seq x y z
N MET A 1 3.33 -10.96 16.34
CA MET A 1 2.72 -10.38 15.11
C MET A 1 1.80 -11.43 14.49
N GLU A 2 0.60 -11.04 14.13
CA GLU A 2 -0.40 -11.86 13.43
C GLU A 2 -0.75 -11.19 12.11
N LEU A 3 -0.79 -11.97 11.01
CA LEU A 3 -1.26 -11.52 9.70
C LEU A 3 -2.65 -12.10 9.45
N ARG A 4 -3.60 -11.26 9.16
CA ARG A 4 -4.96 -11.67 8.83
C ARG A 4 -5.50 -10.90 7.64
N ARG A 5 -6.52 -11.44 7.02
CA ARG A 5 -7.24 -10.77 5.93
C ARG A 5 -8.14 -9.66 6.49
N PHE A 6 -8.39 -8.64 5.66
CA PHE A 6 -9.36 -7.59 5.97
C PHE A 6 -10.75 -8.19 6.25
N GLU A 7 -11.35 -7.77 7.33
CA GLU A 7 -12.73 -8.09 7.66
C GLU A 7 -13.64 -6.90 7.30
N PRO A 8 -14.68 -7.13 6.46
CA PRO A 8 -15.62 -6.06 6.12
C PRO A 8 -16.23 -5.42 7.36
N GLY A 9 -15.99 -4.14 7.51
CA GLY A 9 -16.49 -3.37 8.65
C GLY A 9 -15.68 -2.12 8.91
N THR A 10 -16.26 -1.22 9.71
CA THR A 10 -15.67 0.09 9.98
C THR A 10 -14.42 0.03 10.87
N ALA A 11 -14.27 -1.04 11.67
CA ALA A 11 -13.12 -1.20 12.57
C ALA A 11 -11.81 -1.32 11.79
N ASP A 12 -11.75 -2.22 10.80
CA ASP A 12 -10.58 -2.39 9.95
C ASP A 12 -10.36 -1.21 9.02
N ALA A 13 -11.43 -0.65 8.46
CA ALA A 13 -11.35 0.56 7.64
C ALA A 13 -10.75 1.74 8.43
N ARG A 14 -11.15 1.92 9.68
CA ARG A 14 -10.58 2.93 10.58
C ARG A 14 -9.11 2.66 10.89
N ALA A 15 -8.75 1.42 11.13
CA ALA A 15 -7.36 1.03 11.38
C ALA A 15 -6.46 1.30 10.17
N ILE A 16 -6.91 0.94 8.96
CA ILE A 16 -6.23 1.23 7.70
C ILE A 16 -6.05 2.74 7.51
N THR A 17 -7.10 3.53 7.69
CA THR A 17 -7.04 5.00 7.57
C THR A 17 -6.01 5.60 8.51
N ARG A 18 -5.97 5.12 9.76
CA ARG A 18 -5.02 5.58 10.76
C ARG A 18 -3.57 5.23 10.40
N VAL A 19 -3.31 3.98 10.05
CA VAL A 19 -1.96 3.54 9.64
C VAL A 19 -1.50 4.30 8.40
N ASN A 20 -2.37 4.45 7.40
CA ASN A 20 -2.08 5.23 6.20
C ASN A 20 -1.68 6.67 6.54
N ALA A 21 -2.46 7.36 7.35
CA ALA A 21 -2.20 8.74 7.72
C ALA A 21 -0.86 8.93 8.44
N LEU A 22 -0.53 8.04 9.38
CA LEU A 22 0.73 8.09 10.12
C LEU A 22 1.94 7.81 9.22
N ALA A 23 1.86 6.73 8.44
CA ALA A 23 2.95 6.33 7.57
C ALA A 23 3.18 7.31 6.42
N PHE A 24 2.10 7.82 5.84
CA PHE A 24 2.15 8.78 4.73
C PHE A 24 2.82 10.10 5.16
N ARG A 25 2.44 10.62 6.32
CA ARG A 25 3.06 11.83 6.86
C ARG A 25 4.56 11.66 7.06
N GLU A 26 4.98 10.58 7.69
CA GLU A 26 6.39 10.32 7.95
C GLU A 26 7.19 10.11 6.66
N ALA A 27 6.64 9.37 5.71
CA ALA A 27 7.32 9.08 4.44
C ALA A 27 7.45 10.30 3.52
N TYR A 28 6.52 11.25 3.61
CA TYR A 28 6.41 12.36 2.67
C TYR A 28 6.56 13.76 3.30
N ASP A 29 7.00 13.85 4.54
CA ASP A 29 7.19 15.11 5.27
C ASP A 29 8.08 16.09 4.48
N ASP A 30 9.16 15.59 3.88
CA ASP A 30 10.09 16.39 3.09
C ASP A 30 9.67 16.57 1.62
N LEU A 31 8.62 15.90 1.16
CA LEU A 31 8.25 15.85 -0.26
C LEU A 31 6.96 16.61 -0.58
N LEU A 32 6.07 16.75 0.38
CA LEU A 32 4.77 17.37 0.21
C LEU A 32 4.59 18.57 1.14
N PRO A 33 3.84 19.60 0.72
CA PRO A 33 3.50 20.73 1.58
C PRO A 33 2.74 20.29 2.84
N ASP A 34 2.97 20.97 3.96
CA ASP A 34 2.30 20.68 5.24
C ASP A 34 0.77 20.71 5.13
N GLU A 35 0.22 21.58 4.29
CA GLU A 35 -1.22 21.67 4.03
C GLU A 35 -1.78 20.39 3.39
N VAL A 36 -1.01 19.75 2.50
CA VAL A 36 -1.37 18.50 1.86
C VAL A 36 -1.29 17.35 2.87
N LEU A 37 -0.21 17.30 3.65
CA LEU A 37 -0.01 16.29 4.69
C LEU A 37 -1.09 16.35 5.77
N ALA A 38 -1.52 17.55 6.15
CA ALA A 38 -2.60 17.74 7.14
C ALA A 38 -3.93 17.12 6.70
N GLY A 39 -4.20 17.08 5.38
CA GLY A 39 -5.40 16.45 4.83
C GLY A 39 -5.45 14.93 5.02
N PHE A 40 -4.31 14.28 5.16
CA PHE A 40 -4.19 12.84 5.42
C PHE A 40 -4.34 12.43 6.89
N GLY A 41 -4.91 13.24 7.73
CA GLY A 41 -5.07 12.92 9.14
C GLY A 41 -6.41 13.36 9.69
N ALA A 42 -7.30 13.80 8.82
CA ALA A 42 -8.67 14.11 9.21
C ALA A 42 -9.36 12.81 9.67
N ASP A 43 -9.96 12.86 10.85
CA ASP A 43 -10.74 11.73 11.37
C ASP A 43 -12.01 11.59 10.52
N PRO A 44 -12.18 10.49 9.77
CA PRO A 44 -13.31 10.34 8.87
C PRO A 44 -14.60 10.17 9.66
N SER A 45 -15.73 10.69 9.14
CA SER A 45 -17.04 10.45 9.70
C SER A 45 -17.43 8.97 9.62
N ASP A 46 -18.42 8.55 10.41
CA ASP A 46 -18.92 7.17 10.36
C ASP A 46 -19.49 6.81 8.97
N GLU A 47 -20.07 7.76 8.27
CA GLU A 47 -20.58 7.57 6.89
C GLU A 47 -19.40 7.34 5.91
N GLN A 48 -18.38 8.17 5.96
CA GLN A 48 -17.18 8.02 5.14
C GLN A 48 -16.47 6.68 5.41
N LEU A 49 -16.43 6.24 6.67
CA LEU A 49 -15.87 4.94 7.03
C LEU A 49 -16.67 3.77 6.48
N ARG A 50 -18.01 3.84 6.52
CA ARG A 50 -18.87 2.81 5.93
C ARG A 50 -18.65 2.71 4.41
N GLU A 51 -18.68 3.83 3.72
CA GLU A 51 -18.42 3.87 2.27
C GLU A 51 -17.02 3.33 1.93
N TYR A 52 -16.03 3.67 2.73
CA TYR A 52 -14.67 3.16 2.54
C TYR A 52 -14.59 1.66 2.81
N ALA A 53 -15.20 1.16 3.89
CA ALA A 53 -15.27 -0.26 4.19
C ALA A 53 -15.96 -1.07 3.08
N ASP A 54 -17.03 -0.53 2.49
CA ASP A 54 -17.74 -1.17 1.37
C ASP A 54 -16.86 -1.25 0.11
N ARG A 55 -16.08 -0.21 -0.18
CA ARG A 55 -15.09 -0.25 -1.29
C ARG A 55 -14.00 -1.30 -1.04
N LEU A 56 -13.45 -1.35 0.16
CA LEU A 56 -12.43 -2.33 0.54
C LEU A 56 -12.97 -3.76 0.50
N ALA A 57 -14.24 -3.96 0.85
CA ALA A 57 -14.85 -5.28 0.85
C ALA A 57 -14.86 -5.95 -0.53
N SER A 58 -14.94 -5.15 -1.60
CA SER A 58 -14.88 -5.65 -2.98
C SER A 58 -13.50 -6.26 -3.34
N ASP A 59 -12.45 -5.77 -2.70
CA ASP A 59 -11.06 -6.17 -2.95
C ASP A 59 -10.44 -6.95 -1.77
N ARG A 60 -11.28 -7.45 -0.85
CA ARG A 60 -10.84 -8.05 0.42
C ARG A 60 -9.83 -9.20 0.27
N GLU A 61 -9.85 -9.89 -0.86
CA GLU A 61 -8.94 -11.00 -1.13
C GLU A 61 -7.47 -10.55 -1.20
N GLY A 62 -7.23 -9.33 -1.62
CA GLY A 62 -5.91 -8.73 -1.72
C GLY A 62 -5.52 -7.82 -0.55
N ILE A 63 -6.32 -7.76 0.54
CA ILE A 63 -6.05 -6.85 1.66
C ILE A 63 -5.70 -7.63 2.93
N PHE A 64 -4.52 -7.35 3.48
CA PHE A 64 -4.01 -7.98 4.70
C PHE A 64 -3.59 -6.95 5.73
N LEU A 65 -3.88 -7.26 6.99
CA LEU A 65 -3.51 -6.44 8.15
C LEU A 65 -2.51 -7.19 9.02
N ALA A 66 -1.53 -6.46 9.53
CA ALA A 66 -0.59 -6.94 10.53
C ALA A 66 -0.98 -6.39 11.91
N THR A 67 -1.26 -7.30 12.84
CA THR A 67 -1.62 -6.97 14.21
C THR A 67 -0.49 -7.33 15.17
N VAL A 68 -0.09 -6.38 15.99
CA VAL A 68 0.89 -6.56 17.05
C VAL A 68 0.25 -6.12 18.35
N GLU A 69 0.27 -6.99 19.36
CA GLU A 69 -0.34 -6.73 20.68
C GLU A 69 -1.80 -6.30 20.61
N GLY A 70 -2.57 -6.94 19.69
CA GLY A 70 -4.00 -6.67 19.52
C GLY A 70 -4.32 -5.38 18.74
N ARG A 71 -3.31 -4.67 18.22
CA ARG A 71 -3.50 -3.44 17.44
C ARG A 71 -2.96 -3.60 16.03
N VAL A 72 -3.71 -3.16 15.03
CA VAL A 72 -3.24 -3.10 13.65
C VAL A 72 -2.11 -2.08 13.53
N ARG A 73 -0.95 -2.51 13.07
CA ARG A 73 0.27 -1.71 12.90
C ARG A 73 0.70 -1.52 11.45
N GLY A 74 0.12 -2.28 10.54
CA GLY A 74 0.41 -2.19 9.13
C GLY A 74 -0.64 -2.88 8.29
N TYR A 75 -0.65 -2.59 6.99
CA TYR A 75 -1.49 -3.27 6.02
C TYR A 75 -0.84 -3.29 4.65
N GLY A 76 -1.20 -4.32 3.87
CA GLY A 76 -0.86 -4.45 2.46
C GLY A 76 -2.11 -4.59 1.62
N TYR A 77 -2.13 -3.98 0.44
CA TYR A 77 -3.25 -4.01 -0.47
C TYR A 77 -2.76 -4.25 -1.90
N VAL A 78 -3.02 -5.42 -2.43
CA VAL A 78 -2.69 -5.84 -3.79
C VAL A 78 -3.97 -6.07 -4.59
N ARG A 79 -3.93 -5.75 -5.88
CA ARG A 79 -5.05 -5.94 -6.82
C ARG A 79 -4.56 -6.54 -8.13
N TRP A 80 -5.43 -7.29 -8.77
CA TRP A 80 -5.24 -7.84 -10.11
C TRP A 80 -6.55 -7.85 -10.87
N GLY A 81 -6.49 -8.03 -12.19
CA GLY A 81 -7.66 -8.00 -13.04
C GLY A 81 -8.17 -6.57 -13.28
N GLU A 82 -9.49 -6.42 -13.29
CA GLU A 82 -10.11 -5.11 -13.52
C GLU A 82 -9.86 -4.13 -12.36
N GLY A 83 -9.81 -2.84 -12.66
CA GLY A 83 -9.65 -1.78 -11.67
C GLY A 83 -8.22 -1.52 -11.21
N THR A 84 -7.21 -2.16 -11.82
CA THR A 84 -5.80 -1.83 -11.62
C THR A 84 -5.41 -0.54 -12.35
N LYS A 85 -4.24 0.02 -12.03
CA LYS A 85 -3.72 1.21 -12.73
C LYS A 85 -3.35 0.88 -14.18
N ALA A 86 -3.33 1.90 -15.04
CA ALA A 86 -3.08 1.75 -16.47
C ALA A 86 -1.75 1.08 -16.84
N PHE A 87 -0.73 1.20 -15.98
CA PHE A 87 0.58 0.58 -16.19
C PHE A 87 0.63 -0.91 -15.80
N VAL A 88 -0.42 -1.44 -15.19
CA VAL A 88 -0.52 -2.85 -14.77
C VAL A 88 -1.18 -3.64 -15.89
N GLY A 89 -0.45 -4.60 -16.45
CA GLY A 89 -0.92 -5.46 -17.54
C GLY A 89 -1.88 -6.57 -17.10
N PRO A 90 -2.43 -7.35 -18.03
CA PRO A 90 -3.43 -8.39 -17.74
C PRO A 90 -2.88 -9.57 -16.95
N ASP A 91 -1.59 -9.84 -17.07
CA ASP A 91 -0.82 -10.88 -16.36
C ASP A 91 0.01 -10.31 -15.20
N GLU A 92 -0.33 -9.11 -14.76
CA GLU A 92 0.34 -8.40 -13.69
C GLU A 92 -0.63 -8.03 -12.56
N ALA A 93 -0.09 -7.84 -11.37
CA ALA A 93 -0.80 -7.29 -10.23
C ALA A 93 -0.22 -5.93 -9.83
N GLY A 94 -1.03 -5.11 -9.20
CA GLY A 94 -0.60 -3.82 -8.64
C GLY A 94 -0.58 -3.87 -7.11
N LEU A 95 0.57 -3.58 -6.50
CA LEU A 95 0.64 -3.26 -5.09
C LEU A 95 0.15 -1.82 -4.91
N LYS A 96 -1.10 -1.69 -4.50
CA LYS A 96 -1.74 -0.39 -4.36
C LYS A 96 -1.21 0.37 -3.15
N GLU A 97 -1.10 -0.33 -2.02
CA GLU A 97 -0.70 0.26 -0.75
C GLU A 97 0.08 -0.75 0.08
N LEU A 98 1.14 -0.30 0.74
CA LEU A 98 1.87 -1.05 1.75
C LEU A 98 2.38 -0.05 2.78
N TYR A 99 1.73 -0.02 3.92
CA TYR A 99 2.04 0.94 4.97
C TYR A 99 2.19 0.26 6.33
N VAL A 100 3.15 0.74 7.11
CA VAL A 100 3.42 0.32 8.49
C VAL A 100 3.56 1.57 9.33
N GLU A 101 3.00 1.55 10.54
CA GLU A 101 3.20 2.65 11.49
C GLU A 101 4.70 2.92 11.68
N PRO A 102 5.14 4.20 11.65
CA PRO A 102 6.56 4.55 11.70
C PRO A 102 7.31 3.96 12.88
N ASP A 103 6.68 3.91 14.05
CA ASP A 103 7.26 3.35 15.28
C ASP A 103 7.60 1.85 15.16
N CYS A 104 7.04 1.17 14.15
CA CYS A 104 7.24 -0.26 13.90
C CYS A 104 8.11 -0.53 12.66
N TRP A 105 8.74 0.50 12.09
CA TRP A 105 9.65 0.31 10.96
C TRP A 105 10.91 -0.47 11.37
N GLY A 106 11.37 -1.33 10.49
CA GLY A 106 12.54 -2.18 10.77
C GLY A 106 12.24 -3.47 11.55
N GLU A 107 10.99 -3.69 11.96
CA GLU A 107 10.57 -4.89 12.69
C GLU A 107 10.10 -6.06 11.79
N GLY A 108 10.23 -5.92 10.48
CA GLY A 108 9.87 -6.95 9.51
C GLY A 108 8.39 -7.01 9.11
N ILE A 109 7.55 -6.11 9.64
CA ILE A 109 6.10 -6.09 9.36
C ILE A 109 5.83 -5.86 7.87
N GLY A 110 6.51 -4.88 7.25
CA GLY A 110 6.36 -4.59 5.82
C GLY A 110 6.77 -5.77 4.94
N THR A 111 7.83 -6.49 5.30
CA THR A 111 8.27 -7.70 4.59
C THR A 111 7.21 -8.80 4.68
N ALA A 112 6.71 -9.08 5.86
CA ALA A 112 5.69 -10.11 6.07
C ALA A 112 4.38 -9.79 5.34
N LEU A 113 3.97 -8.53 5.30
CA LEU A 113 2.80 -8.09 4.53
C LEU A 113 3.02 -8.24 3.03
N LEU A 114 4.19 -7.86 2.51
CA LEU A 114 4.53 -8.02 1.10
C LEU A 114 4.54 -9.50 0.69
N GLU A 115 5.16 -10.36 1.48
CA GLU A 115 5.16 -11.81 1.26
C GLU A 115 3.74 -12.38 1.22
N ARG A 116 2.89 -11.96 2.16
CA ARG A 116 1.48 -12.38 2.18
C ARG A 116 0.71 -11.88 0.95
N CYS A 117 0.97 -10.68 0.48
CA CYS A 117 0.39 -10.16 -0.76
C CYS A 117 0.82 -11.02 -1.98
N LEU A 118 2.11 -11.35 -2.06
CA LEU A 118 2.64 -12.20 -3.13
C LEU A 118 2.04 -13.63 -3.11
N GLU A 119 1.93 -14.23 -1.93
CA GLU A 119 1.34 -15.57 -1.76
C GLU A 119 -0.12 -15.68 -2.20
N THR A 120 -0.87 -14.56 -2.13
CA THR A 120 -2.30 -14.56 -2.50
C THR A 120 -2.53 -14.40 -3.99
N LEU A 121 -1.50 -14.01 -4.76
CA LEU A 121 -1.64 -13.80 -6.20
C LEU A 121 -1.92 -15.12 -6.95
N PRO A 122 -2.83 -15.08 -7.92
CA PRO A 122 -3.02 -16.22 -8.85
C PRO A 122 -1.72 -16.61 -9.55
N GLU A 123 -1.60 -17.90 -9.93
CA GLU A 123 -0.39 -18.44 -10.56
C GLU A 123 -0.07 -17.80 -11.92
N GLU A 124 -1.09 -17.32 -12.62
CA GLU A 124 -0.96 -16.62 -13.90
C GLU A 124 -0.37 -15.20 -13.78
N ILE A 125 -0.27 -14.65 -12.57
CA ILE A 125 0.34 -13.35 -12.36
C ILE A 125 1.86 -13.47 -12.40
N GLU A 126 2.48 -12.84 -13.39
CA GLU A 126 3.92 -12.93 -13.64
C GLU A 126 4.72 -11.83 -12.93
N ARG A 127 4.09 -10.66 -12.68
CA ARG A 127 4.74 -9.49 -12.07
C ARG A 127 3.87 -8.79 -11.06
N LEU A 128 4.50 -8.27 -10.02
CA LEU A 128 3.92 -7.29 -9.11
C LEU A 128 4.49 -5.91 -9.43
N ARG A 129 3.60 -4.96 -9.73
CA ARG A 129 3.95 -3.58 -10.09
C ARG A 129 3.54 -2.62 -8.99
N LEU A 130 4.28 -1.53 -8.83
CA LEU A 130 3.92 -0.44 -7.94
C LEU A 130 4.36 0.91 -8.48
N GLU A 131 3.73 1.97 -8.00
CA GLU A 131 4.09 3.36 -8.24
C GLU A 131 4.25 4.08 -6.91
N MET A 132 5.32 4.85 -6.76
CA MET A 132 5.55 5.69 -5.60
C MET A 132 6.13 7.05 -5.99
N LEU A 133 6.02 8.05 -5.14
CA LEU A 133 6.70 9.32 -5.35
C LEU A 133 8.20 9.12 -5.52
N ALA A 134 8.77 9.76 -6.54
CA ALA A 134 10.18 9.55 -6.95
C ALA A 134 11.18 9.88 -5.84
N GLY A 135 10.84 10.83 -4.95
CA GLY A 135 11.65 11.22 -3.79
C GLY A 135 11.50 10.34 -2.55
N ASN A 136 10.66 9.31 -2.58
CA ASN A 136 10.46 8.41 -1.45
C ASN A 136 11.65 7.44 -1.26
N GLU A 137 12.68 7.90 -0.58
CA GLU A 137 13.91 7.13 -0.32
C GLU A 137 13.67 5.89 0.57
N VAL A 138 12.77 5.99 1.55
CA VAL A 138 12.42 4.87 2.43
C VAL A 138 11.78 3.75 1.61
N GLY A 139 10.80 4.08 0.79
CA GLY A 139 10.14 3.13 -0.10
C GLY A 139 11.11 2.54 -1.12
N ARG A 140 11.95 3.38 -1.76
CA ARG A 140 12.96 2.92 -2.71
C ARG A 140 13.88 1.86 -2.11
N ARG A 141 14.47 2.13 -0.96
CA ARG A 141 15.36 1.18 -0.28
C ARG A 141 14.64 -0.11 0.11
N PHE A 142 13.40 0.01 0.58
CA PHE A 142 12.60 -1.15 0.96
C PHE A 142 12.34 -2.07 -0.23
N TYR A 143 11.89 -1.53 -1.36
CA TYR A 143 11.54 -2.33 -2.53
C TYR A 143 12.78 -2.86 -3.28
N GLU A 144 13.81 -2.05 -3.48
CA GLU A 144 15.05 -2.49 -4.12
C GLU A 144 15.72 -3.63 -3.34
N ALA A 145 15.73 -3.56 -2.00
CA ALA A 145 16.27 -4.64 -1.15
C ALA A 145 15.51 -5.97 -1.30
N ARG A 146 14.28 -5.93 -1.84
CA ARG A 146 13.43 -7.11 -2.06
C ARG A 146 13.34 -7.54 -3.52
N GLY A 147 14.22 -7.01 -4.35
CA GLY A 147 14.37 -7.44 -5.73
C GLY A 147 13.49 -6.68 -6.73
N PHE A 148 12.81 -5.62 -6.33
CA PHE A 148 12.12 -4.76 -7.28
C PHE A 148 13.11 -3.93 -8.09
N ASP A 149 12.85 -3.84 -9.39
CA ASP A 149 13.58 -2.99 -10.30
C ASP A 149 12.72 -1.83 -10.78
N ARG A 150 13.34 -0.65 -10.92
CA ARG A 150 12.67 0.49 -11.51
C ARG A 150 12.48 0.28 -13.01
N THR A 151 11.25 0.33 -13.48
CA THR A 151 10.88 0.06 -14.87
C THR A 151 10.38 1.29 -15.62
N GLY A 152 10.05 2.38 -14.90
CA GLY A 152 9.52 3.57 -15.54
C GLY A 152 9.33 4.73 -14.58
N ARG A 153 8.73 5.77 -15.11
CA ARG A 153 8.36 6.98 -14.40
C ARG A 153 7.01 7.47 -14.89
N SER A 154 6.29 8.16 -14.03
CA SER A 154 5.01 8.79 -14.34
C SER A 154 4.85 10.05 -13.48
N GLU A 155 3.64 10.54 -13.42
CA GLU A 155 3.26 11.64 -12.55
C GLU A 155 1.99 11.27 -11.79
N PHE A 156 1.86 11.77 -10.59
CA PHE A 156 0.67 11.63 -9.77
C PHE A 156 0.19 13.00 -9.30
N GLU A 157 -1.09 13.29 -9.49
CA GLU A 157 -1.68 14.56 -9.06
C GLU A 157 -2.15 14.46 -7.60
N ILE A 158 -1.64 15.37 -6.76
CA ILE A 158 -2.04 15.51 -5.38
C ILE A 158 -2.39 16.97 -5.14
N ALA A 159 -3.61 17.23 -4.68
CA ALA A 159 -4.11 18.58 -4.40
C ALA A 159 -3.91 19.58 -5.56
N GLY A 160 -4.08 19.11 -6.81
CA GLY A 160 -3.98 19.93 -8.01
C GLY A 160 -2.56 20.13 -8.55
N GLU A 161 -1.53 19.57 -7.91
CA GLU A 161 -0.15 19.59 -8.40
C GLU A 161 0.31 18.20 -8.85
N ALA A 162 1.07 18.16 -9.97
CA ALA A 162 1.68 16.92 -10.47
C ALA A 162 3.03 16.68 -9.79
N TYR A 163 3.21 15.49 -9.23
CA TYR A 163 4.46 15.06 -8.61
C TYR A 163 5.06 13.89 -9.40
N PRO A 164 6.39 13.90 -9.62
CA PRO A 164 7.04 12.80 -10.32
C PRO A 164 6.97 11.51 -9.51
N THR A 165 6.70 10.41 -10.19
CA THR A 165 6.66 9.08 -9.62
C THR A 165 7.64 8.13 -10.30
N ALA A 166 7.98 7.06 -9.60
CA ALA A 166 8.74 5.94 -10.12
C ALA A 166 7.89 4.68 -10.09
N ILE A 167 7.97 3.89 -11.16
CA ILE A 167 7.29 2.62 -11.31
C ILE A 167 8.32 1.50 -11.13
N TYR A 168 7.96 0.51 -10.30
CA TYR A 168 8.79 -0.66 -9.98
C TYR A 168 8.07 -1.94 -10.34
N ALA A 169 8.83 -2.99 -10.59
CA ALA A 169 8.32 -4.33 -10.85
C ALA A 169 9.15 -5.40 -10.15
N LEU A 170 8.48 -6.46 -9.73
CA LEU A 170 9.06 -7.69 -9.20
C LEU A 170 8.51 -8.89 -9.97
N GLU A 171 9.39 -9.77 -10.46
CA GLU A 171 8.99 -11.04 -11.05
C GLU A 171 8.49 -11.99 -9.96
N THR A 172 7.26 -12.47 -10.08
CA THR A 172 6.62 -13.33 -9.06
C THR A 172 7.20 -14.75 -9.05
N ALA A 173 7.68 -15.24 -10.19
CA ALA A 173 8.25 -16.59 -10.31
C ALA A 173 9.49 -16.80 -9.44
N THR A 174 10.26 -15.75 -9.13
CA THR A 174 11.43 -15.81 -8.26
C THR A 174 11.09 -15.84 -6.76
N GLN A 175 9.82 -15.62 -6.41
CA GLN A 175 9.34 -15.57 -5.03
C GLN A 175 8.51 -16.81 -4.61
N ARG A 176 8.27 -17.73 -5.56
CA ARG A 176 7.50 -18.97 -5.34
C ARG A 176 8.36 -20.17 -5.01
#